data_0b7f2eea783a98c612baab496e3a28b1
#
_entry.id   0b7f2eea783a98c612baab496e3a28b1
#
_cell.length_a   1.000
_cell.length_b   1.000
_cell.length_c   1.000
_cell.angle_alpha   90.00
_cell.angle_beta   90.00
_cell.angle_gamma   90.00
#
_symmetry.space_group_name_H-M   'P 1'
#
loop_
_entity.id
_entity.type
_entity.pdbx_description
1 polymer ?
#
loop_
_entity_poly.entity_id
_entity_poly.type
_entity_poly.pdbx_seq_one_letter_code
_entity_poly.pdbx_strand_id
1 'polypeptide(L)'
;MKILRTPDKYFKDIEDYPFDPIYTNIFANDGTEIRIHHIDEGPSDGPILLAMHGQPVWSYLYSKMIPVLNDAGIRVIAPDLVGYGKSDKPASRNDYSYQNQVDWMNQWLIKNDLNNLIFFGQDWGGLIGLRMIVDNADRFI
;
A
#
# COMPACT_ATOMS: atom_id res chain seq x y z
N MET A 1 -0.71 19.63 -8.23
CA MET A 1 -0.16 19.27 -6.89
C MET A 1 1.36 19.12 -6.98
N LYS A 2 2.13 19.58 -5.99
CA LYS A 2 3.58 19.35 -5.94
C LYS A 2 3.87 18.04 -5.21
N ILE A 3 4.70 17.18 -5.83
CA ILE A 3 5.09 15.89 -5.25
C ILE A 3 6.53 15.94 -4.76
N LEU A 4 6.74 15.40 -3.56
CA LEU A 4 8.04 15.11 -2.97
C LEU A 4 8.27 13.60 -3.01
N ARG A 5 9.52 13.20 -3.16
CA ARG A 5 9.94 11.78 -3.14
C ARG A 5 11.14 11.61 -2.24
N THR A 6 11.03 10.68 -1.30
CA THR A 6 12.18 10.32 -0.47
C THR A 6 13.21 9.60 -1.34
N PRO A 7 14.47 10.05 -1.38
CA PRO A 7 15.51 9.38 -2.16
C PRO A 7 15.75 7.95 -1.70
N ASP A 8 15.98 7.04 -2.66
CA ASP A 8 16.14 5.59 -2.41
C ASP A 8 17.30 5.27 -1.44
N LYS A 9 18.32 6.13 -1.38
CA LYS A 9 19.45 5.97 -0.44
C LYS A 9 19.03 5.89 1.03
N TYR A 10 17.87 6.45 1.40
CA TYR A 10 17.36 6.40 2.77
C TYR A 10 16.65 5.07 3.11
N PHE A 11 16.43 4.23 2.11
CA PHE A 11 15.82 2.91 2.26
C PHE A 11 16.82 1.77 2.06
N LYS A 12 18.12 2.08 1.97
CA LYS A 12 19.17 1.07 1.90
C LYS A 12 19.45 0.49 3.29
N ASP A 13 19.76 -0.79 3.32
CA ASP A 13 20.25 -1.50 4.50
C ASP A 13 19.30 -1.40 5.72
N ILE A 14 17.98 -1.33 5.47
CA ILE A 14 16.99 -1.37 6.55
C ILE A 14 16.92 -2.80 7.08
N GLU A 15 17.15 -2.93 8.39
CA GLU A 15 17.08 -4.21 9.09
C GLU A 15 15.72 -4.86 8.94
N ASP A 16 15.68 -6.16 8.70
CA ASP A 16 14.46 -6.96 8.53
C ASP A 16 13.52 -6.48 7.38
N TYR A 17 14.08 -5.82 6.36
CA TYR A 17 13.31 -5.34 5.21
C TYR A 17 13.98 -5.68 3.88
N PRO A 18 14.09 -6.97 3.51
CA PRO A 18 14.80 -7.41 2.31
C PRO A 18 13.93 -7.42 1.05
N PHE A 19 12.80 -6.73 1.06
CA PHE A 19 11.80 -6.81 -0.01
C PHE A 19 12.15 -5.92 -1.20
N ASP A 20 12.03 -6.47 -2.40
CA ASP A 20 12.18 -5.71 -3.64
C ASP A 20 11.01 -4.72 -3.80
N PRO A 21 11.31 -3.45 -4.13
CA PRO A 21 10.26 -2.45 -4.27
C PRO A 21 9.47 -2.64 -5.57
N ILE A 22 8.14 -2.63 -5.46
CA ILE A 22 7.24 -2.58 -6.61
C ILE A 22 6.51 -1.24 -6.58
N TYR A 23 6.35 -0.62 -7.76
CA TYR A 23 5.74 0.68 -7.88
C TYR A 23 4.61 0.69 -8.90
N THR A 24 3.52 1.38 -8.55
CA THR A 24 2.37 1.60 -9.43
C THR A 24 2.08 3.09 -9.50
N ASN A 25 1.99 3.65 -10.69
CA ASN A 25 1.63 5.04 -10.89
C ASN A 25 0.11 5.19 -10.97
N ILE A 26 -0.43 6.11 -10.22
CA ILE A 26 -1.85 6.53 -10.24
C ILE A 26 -1.93 8.02 -10.56
N PHE A 27 -3.14 8.57 -10.70
CA PHE A 27 -3.33 9.99 -10.97
C PHE A 27 -4.27 10.63 -9.96
N ALA A 28 -3.86 11.79 -9.43
CA ALA A 28 -4.74 12.63 -8.63
C ALA A 28 -5.78 13.35 -9.53
N ASN A 29 -6.81 13.93 -8.91
CA ASN A 29 -7.90 14.61 -9.65
C ASN A 29 -7.43 15.80 -10.49
N ASP A 30 -6.29 16.40 -10.17
CA ASP A 30 -5.67 17.49 -10.95
C ASP A 30 -4.73 16.97 -12.06
N GLY A 31 -4.71 15.66 -12.31
CA GLY A 31 -3.85 15.02 -13.30
C GLY A 31 -2.41 14.77 -12.84
N THR A 32 -2.05 15.11 -11.59
CA THR A 32 -0.71 14.84 -11.06
C THR A 32 -0.48 13.35 -10.93
N GLU A 33 0.62 12.84 -11.50
CA GLU A 33 1.04 11.45 -11.30
C GLU A 33 1.61 11.26 -9.89
N ILE A 34 1.17 10.19 -9.23
CA ILE A 34 1.61 9.76 -7.90
C ILE A 34 2.09 8.31 -8.00
N ARG A 35 3.30 8.05 -7.53
CA ARG A 35 3.88 6.71 -7.46
C ARG A 35 3.58 6.08 -6.11
N ILE A 36 2.91 4.94 -6.10
CA ILE A 36 2.64 4.13 -4.90
C ILE A 36 3.57 2.92 -4.89
N HIS A 37 4.28 2.73 -3.78
CA HIS A 37 5.08 1.55 -3.50
C HIS A 37 4.22 0.47 -2.85
N HIS A 38 4.55 -0.80 -3.12
CA HIS A 38 4.04 -1.93 -2.33
C HIS A 38 5.04 -3.08 -2.29
N ILE A 39 4.90 -3.91 -1.26
CA ILE A 39 5.52 -5.23 -1.15
C ILE A 39 4.54 -6.24 -1.73
N ASP A 40 5.06 -7.26 -2.44
CA ASP A 40 4.30 -8.41 -2.91
C ASP A 40 5.17 -9.65 -2.75
N GLU A 41 4.94 -10.41 -1.68
CA GLU A 41 5.79 -11.52 -1.27
C GLU A 41 4.96 -12.77 -0.97
N GLY A 42 5.50 -13.92 -1.33
CA GLY A 42 4.91 -15.23 -1.03
C GLY A 42 4.49 -16.02 -2.27
N PRO A 43 3.82 -17.17 -2.09
CA PRO A 43 3.46 -18.05 -3.18
C PRO A 43 2.41 -17.43 -4.10
N SER A 44 2.60 -17.57 -5.41
CA SER A 44 1.71 -16.98 -6.44
C SER A 44 0.31 -17.59 -6.47
N ASP A 45 0.15 -18.79 -5.95
CA ASP A 45 -1.09 -19.59 -5.90
C ASP A 45 -1.75 -19.63 -4.51
N GLY A 46 -1.15 -18.95 -3.52
CA GLY A 46 -1.68 -18.86 -2.18
C GLY A 46 -2.81 -17.83 -2.02
N PRO A 47 -3.56 -17.90 -0.90
CA PRO A 47 -4.48 -16.83 -0.52
C PRO A 47 -3.72 -15.51 -0.37
N ILE A 48 -4.36 -14.40 -0.75
CA ILE A 48 -3.73 -13.07 -0.75
C ILE A 48 -4.20 -12.27 0.45
N LEU A 49 -3.27 -11.86 1.31
CA LEU A 49 -3.52 -10.92 2.40
C LEU A 49 -3.11 -9.51 1.96
N LEU A 50 -4.08 -8.61 1.85
CA LEU A 50 -3.83 -7.18 1.71
C LEU A 50 -3.62 -6.57 3.09
N ALA A 51 -2.40 -6.14 3.40
CA ALA A 51 -2.00 -5.59 4.69
C ALA A 51 -1.77 -4.07 4.60
N MET A 52 -2.67 -3.27 5.17
CA MET A 52 -2.63 -1.81 5.10
C MET A 52 -2.22 -1.19 6.42
N HIS A 53 -1.10 -0.46 6.41
CA HIS A 53 -0.57 0.26 7.56
C HIS A 53 -1.33 1.56 7.84
N GLY A 54 -1.08 2.14 9.01
CA GLY A 54 -1.59 3.45 9.40
C GLY A 54 -0.48 4.47 9.72
N GLN A 55 -0.80 5.45 10.53
CA GLN A 55 0.15 6.48 10.96
C GLN A 55 0.82 6.08 12.28
N PRO A 56 2.11 6.37 12.48
CA PRO A 56 3.07 7.05 11.59
C PRO A 56 3.98 6.08 10.82
N VAL A 57 3.56 4.85 10.64
CA VAL A 57 4.35 3.76 10.06
C VAL A 57 4.17 3.66 8.53
N TRP A 58 4.74 2.64 7.93
CA TRP A 58 4.66 2.27 6.51
C TRP A 58 4.72 0.74 6.41
N SER A 59 4.84 0.14 5.25
CA SER A 59 4.85 -1.33 5.09
C SER A 59 5.89 -2.07 5.94
N TYR A 60 6.90 -1.37 6.45
CA TYR A 60 7.85 -1.90 7.44
C TYR A 60 7.17 -2.49 8.68
N LEU A 61 5.98 -1.99 9.05
CA LEU A 61 5.17 -2.56 10.14
C LEU A 61 4.99 -4.06 10.01
N TYR A 62 4.90 -4.56 8.79
CA TYR A 62 4.63 -5.95 8.48
C TYR A 62 5.88 -6.78 8.18
N SER A 63 7.07 -6.18 8.26
CA SER A 63 8.33 -6.82 7.85
C SER A 63 8.58 -8.17 8.52
N LYS A 64 8.24 -8.30 9.80
CA LYS A 64 8.39 -9.55 10.57
C LYS A 64 7.21 -10.52 10.42
N MET A 65 6.05 -10.02 10.02
CA MET A 65 4.86 -10.85 9.77
C MET A 65 4.94 -11.55 8.40
N ILE A 66 5.47 -10.87 7.40
CA ILE A 66 5.52 -11.36 6.02
C ILE A 66 6.20 -12.73 5.92
N PRO A 67 7.42 -12.96 6.45
CA PRO A 67 8.06 -14.28 6.37
C PRO A 67 7.21 -15.39 7.03
N VAL A 68 6.62 -15.12 8.18
CA VAL A 68 5.78 -16.08 8.90
C VAL A 68 4.53 -16.47 8.10
N LEU A 69 3.89 -15.48 7.46
CA LEU A 69 2.72 -15.71 6.62
C LEU A 69 3.09 -16.44 5.33
N ASN A 70 4.23 -16.09 4.72
CA ASN A 70 4.72 -16.77 3.52
C ASN A 70 5.06 -18.24 3.78
N ASP A 71 5.67 -18.54 4.94
CA ASP A 71 5.95 -19.92 5.39
C ASP A 71 4.65 -20.71 5.60
N ALA A 72 3.56 -20.04 5.95
CA ALA A 72 2.21 -20.62 6.04
C ALA A 72 1.47 -20.70 4.70
N GLY A 73 2.12 -20.34 3.58
CA GLY A 73 1.55 -20.41 2.25
C GLY A 73 0.66 -19.21 1.87
N ILE A 74 0.76 -18.09 2.59
CA ILE A 74 -0.04 -16.87 2.34
C ILE A 74 0.83 -15.85 1.60
N ARG A 75 0.34 -15.35 0.47
CA ARG A 75 0.93 -14.20 -0.24
C ARG A 75 0.49 -12.91 0.43
N VAL A 76 1.44 -12.04 0.72
CA VAL A 76 1.19 -10.74 1.37
C VAL A 76 1.46 -9.60 0.42
N ILE A 77 0.47 -8.72 0.25
CA ILE A 77 0.60 -7.46 -0.47
C ILE A 77 0.45 -6.32 0.53
N ALA A 78 1.49 -5.49 0.65
CA ALA A 78 1.52 -4.41 1.64
C ALA A 78 1.91 -3.09 0.97
N PRO A 79 0.93 -2.23 0.62
CA PRO A 79 1.21 -0.91 0.06
C PRO A 79 1.67 0.08 1.12
N ASP A 80 2.49 1.05 0.71
CA ASP A 80 2.71 2.29 1.44
C ASP A 80 1.64 3.30 1.02
N LEU A 81 0.84 3.79 1.95
CA LEU A 81 -0.12 4.86 1.68
C LEU A 81 0.58 6.10 1.11
N VAL A 82 -0.13 6.86 0.29
CA VAL A 82 0.39 8.14 -0.23
C VAL A 82 0.75 9.06 0.94
N GLY A 83 1.98 9.57 0.93
CA GLY A 83 2.55 10.34 2.04
C GLY A 83 3.50 9.56 2.93
N TYR A 84 3.58 8.23 2.80
CA TYR A 84 4.35 7.35 3.69
C TYR A 84 5.41 6.55 2.92
N GLY A 85 6.37 6.03 3.67
CA GLY A 85 7.38 5.08 3.20
C GLY A 85 8.04 5.47 1.88
N LYS A 86 8.04 4.54 0.94
CA LYS A 86 8.60 4.70 -0.40
C LYS A 86 7.61 5.31 -1.41
N SER A 87 6.32 5.48 -1.03
CA SER A 87 5.34 6.18 -1.86
C SER A 87 5.61 7.67 -1.95
N ASP A 88 5.11 8.30 -3.00
CA ASP A 88 5.19 9.74 -3.20
C ASP A 88 4.41 10.52 -2.13
N LYS A 89 4.80 11.79 -1.93
CA LYS A 89 4.29 12.64 -0.86
C LYS A 89 3.85 13.98 -1.42
N PRO A 90 2.52 14.23 -1.52
CA PRO A 90 2.02 15.58 -1.74
C PRO A 90 2.64 16.58 -0.77
N ALA A 91 3.16 17.71 -1.28
CA ALA A 91 3.91 18.66 -0.47
C ALA A 91 3.04 19.53 0.42
N SER A 92 1.77 19.70 0.07
CA SER A 92 0.83 20.51 0.83
C SER A 92 -0.05 19.63 1.71
N ARG A 93 -0.25 20.04 2.96
CA ARG A 93 -1.18 19.40 3.88
C ARG A 93 -2.61 19.40 3.31
N ASN A 94 -2.97 20.40 2.53
CA ASN A 94 -4.31 20.54 1.93
C ASN A 94 -4.59 19.52 0.82
N ASP A 95 -3.55 18.85 0.31
CA ASP A 95 -3.69 17.79 -0.69
C ASP A 95 -4.15 16.46 -0.07
N TYR A 96 -4.05 16.34 1.27
CA TYR A 96 -4.46 15.14 1.99
C TYR A 96 -5.90 15.29 2.50
N SER A 97 -6.74 14.37 2.08
CA SER A 97 -8.07 14.15 2.65
C SER A 97 -8.33 12.65 2.75
N TYR A 98 -9.28 12.27 3.57
CA TYR A 98 -9.72 10.87 3.63
C TYR A 98 -10.17 10.38 2.26
N GLN A 99 -10.97 11.18 1.54
CA GLN A 99 -11.47 10.81 0.22
C GLN A 99 -10.34 10.65 -0.80
N ASN A 100 -9.35 11.55 -0.80
CA ASN A 100 -8.20 11.42 -1.71
C ASN A 100 -7.42 10.11 -1.44
N GLN A 101 -7.20 9.75 -0.18
CA GLN A 101 -6.54 8.50 0.18
C GLN A 101 -7.34 7.29 -0.32
N VAL A 102 -8.65 7.28 -0.16
CA VAL A 102 -9.52 6.21 -0.66
C VAL A 102 -9.44 6.12 -2.19
N ASP A 103 -9.57 7.25 -2.89
CA ASP A 103 -9.54 7.31 -4.36
C ASP A 103 -8.20 6.83 -4.93
N TRP A 104 -7.09 7.22 -4.30
CA TRP A 104 -5.74 6.80 -4.71
C TRP A 104 -5.54 5.30 -4.50
N MET A 105 -5.97 4.78 -3.37
CA MET A 105 -5.83 3.36 -3.08
C MET A 105 -6.78 2.48 -3.89
N ASN A 106 -7.98 2.96 -4.22
CA ASN A 106 -8.88 2.29 -5.16
C ASN A 106 -8.25 2.21 -6.57
N GLN A 107 -7.64 3.29 -7.08
CA GLN A 107 -6.92 3.25 -8.36
C GLN A 107 -5.76 2.26 -8.32
N TRP A 108 -4.98 2.24 -7.23
CA TRP A 108 -3.88 1.31 -7.04
C TRP A 108 -4.37 -0.15 -7.06
N LEU A 109 -5.45 -0.45 -6.33
CA LEU A 109 -6.08 -1.78 -6.26
C LEU A 109 -6.49 -2.28 -7.65
N ILE A 110 -7.19 -1.42 -8.40
CA ILE A 110 -7.70 -1.74 -9.74
C ILE A 110 -6.55 -1.91 -10.74
N LYS A 111 -5.55 -1.02 -10.73
CA LYS A 111 -4.41 -1.10 -11.64
C LYS A 111 -3.55 -2.35 -11.47
N ASN A 112 -3.47 -2.87 -10.25
CA ASN A 112 -2.77 -4.11 -9.97
C ASN A 112 -3.65 -5.36 -10.14
N ASP A 113 -4.91 -5.18 -10.55
CA ASP A 113 -5.92 -6.23 -10.76
C ASP A 113 -5.99 -7.24 -9.61
N LEU A 114 -5.96 -6.73 -8.38
CA LEU A 114 -5.98 -7.56 -7.18
C LEU A 114 -7.40 -8.05 -6.90
N ASN A 115 -7.53 -9.36 -6.68
CA ASN A 115 -8.82 -10.04 -6.49
C ASN A 115 -8.69 -11.13 -5.41
N ASN A 116 -9.82 -11.59 -4.86
CA ASN A 116 -9.91 -12.62 -3.82
C ASN A 116 -9.05 -12.29 -2.59
N LEU A 117 -9.14 -11.04 -2.15
CA LEU A 117 -8.32 -10.51 -1.08
C LEU A 117 -8.91 -10.78 0.29
N ILE A 118 -8.07 -11.22 1.22
CA ILE A 118 -8.31 -11.13 2.65
C ILE A 118 -7.73 -9.79 3.13
N PHE A 119 -8.49 -9.04 3.90
CA PHE A 119 -8.06 -7.72 4.35
C PHE A 119 -7.56 -7.73 5.79
N PHE A 120 -6.42 -7.08 6.01
CA PHE A 120 -5.88 -6.77 7.32
C PHE A 120 -5.45 -5.30 7.35
N GLY A 121 -6.03 -4.51 8.26
CA GLY A 121 -5.75 -3.08 8.35
C GLY A 121 -5.52 -2.61 9.77
N GLN A 122 -4.66 -1.62 9.93
CA GLN A 122 -4.33 -0.99 11.19
C GLN A 122 -4.48 0.54 11.06
N ASP A 123 -5.13 1.20 12.05
CA ASP A 123 -5.29 2.65 12.13
C ASP A 123 -5.88 3.25 10.83
N TRP A 124 -5.25 4.23 10.18
CA TRP A 124 -5.71 4.78 8.90
C TRP A 124 -5.83 3.75 7.78
N GLY A 125 -4.97 2.73 7.78
CA GLY A 125 -5.08 1.62 6.85
C GLY A 125 -6.40 0.87 7.01
N GLY A 126 -6.87 0.72 8.26
CA GLY A 126 -8.18 0.14 8.55
C GLY A 126 -9.34 1.00 8.01
N LEU A 127 -9.32 2.31 8.29
CA LEU A 127 -10.36 3.23 7.83
C LEU A 127 -10.46 3.30 6.30
N ILE A 128 -9.30 3.45 5.63
CA ILE A 128 -9.23 3.51 4.16
C ILE A 128 -9.62 2.17 3.56
N GLY A 129 -9.07 1.07 4.07
CA GLY A 129 -9.30 -0.28 3.54
C GLY A 129 -10.75 -0.74 3.68
N LEU A 130 -11.42 -0.46 4.78
CA LEU A 130 -12.85 -0.77 4.94
C LEU A 130 -13.71 -0.02 3.90
N ARG A 131 -13.35 1.21 3.55
CA ARG A 131 -14.02 1.93 2.47
C ARG A 131 -13.71 1.34 1.10
N MET A 132 -12.46 0.95 0.85
CA MET A 132 -12.08 0.24 -0.38
C MET A 132 -12.88 -1.05 -0.57
N ILE A 133 -13.13 -1.81 0.52
CA ILE A 133 -13.94 -3.03 0.48
C ILE A 133 -15.37 -2.71 0.06
N VAL A 134 -15.97 -1.65 0.60
CA VAL A 134 -17.34 -1.25 0.21
C VAL A 134 -17.40 -0.85 -1.27
N ASP A 135 -16.39 -0.13 -1.75
CA ASP A 135 -16.34 0.36 -3.13
C ASP A 135 -16.00 -0.76 -4.15
N ASN A 136 -15.39 -1.89 -3.71
CA ASN A 136 -14.89 -2.99 -4.55
C ASN A 136 -15.19 -4.35 -3.91
N ALA A 137 -16.41 -4.56 -3.42
CA ALA A 137 -16.76 -5.74 -2.63
C ALA A 137 -16.51 -7.08 -3.34
N ASP A 138 -16.60 -7.10 -4.67
CA ASP A 138 -16.34 -8.26 -5.51
C ASP A 138 -14.87 -8.71 -5.55
N ARG A 139 -13.94 -7.88 -5.08
CA ARG A 139 -12.50 -8.18 -5.01
C ARG A 139 -12.07 -8.77 -3.67
N PHE A 140 -12.95 -8.81 -2.68
CA PHE A 140 -12.66 -9.30 -1.33
C PHE A 140 -13.48 -10.53 -0.98
N ILE A 141 -12.96 -11.36 -0.08
CA ILE A 141 -13.61 -12.60 0.42
C ILE A 141 -13.82 -12.55 1.93
#